data_d1c69e0ec25b053bde3171bf532c6a81
#
_entry.id   d1c69e0ec25b053bde3171bf532c6a81
#
_cell.length_a   1.000
_cell.length_b   1.000
_cell.length_c   1.000
_cell.angle_alpha   90.00
_cell.angle_beta   90.00
_cell.angle_gamma   90.00
#
_symmetry.space_group_name_H-M   'P 1'
#
loop_
_entity.id
_entity.type
_entity.pdbx_description
1 polymer ?
#
loop_
_entity_poly.entity_id
_entity_poly.type
_entity_poly.pdbx_seq_one_letter_code
_entity_poly.pdbx_strand_id
1 'polypeptide(L)'
;VYQATGQNPTRSRARLVTAGMPFKAKDGYVLMAGVRSTERLRAMWQLLGRDDLAEDPRYLGKDPDGDFYFNNVIPAIEEWSQHLPKWEVAEQLTKIGFSMGIAQTISDLDQCPHLEARQMFLETDDTLGGRFRSLKTPIHLTGCEDFAADTPPLLGENNAEILCSLGGLTAEELAQLEAAGAV
;
A
#
# COMPACT_ATOMS: atom_id res chain seq x y z
N VAL A 1 6.34 -24.75 1.71
CA VAL A 1 5.28 -25.51 2.44
C VAL A 1 4.97 -26.78 1.71
N TYR A 2 4.52 -26.78 0.44
CA TYR A 2 4.14 -27.99 -0.31
C TYR A 2 5.24 -29.05 -0.35
N GLN A 3 6.46 -28.68 -0.67
CA GLN A 3 7.61 -29.61 -0.72
C GLN A 3 7.93 -30.28 0.63
N ALA A 4 7.61 -29.60 1.74
CA ALA A 4 7.87 -30.14 3.09
C ALA A 4 6.69 -30.93 3.66
N THR A 5 5.47 -30.67 3.21
CA THR A 5 4.24 -31.21 3.83
C THR A 5 3.37 -32.04 2.89
N GLY A 6 3.62 -31.95 1.57
CA GLY A 6 2.75 -32.54 0.53
C GLY A 6 1.37 -31.87 0.41
N GLN A 7 1.12 -30.80 1.17
CA GLN A 7 -0.17 -30.09 1.19
C GLN A 7 -0.08 -28.71 0.58
N ASN A 8 -1.04 -28.35 -0.26
CA ASN A 8 -1.17 -26.99 -0.78
C ASN A 8 -1.48 -26.03 0.38
N PRO A 9 -0.77 -24.88 0.45
CA PRO A 9 -1.07 -23.87 1.45
C PRO A 9 -2.46 -23.32 1.19
N THR A 10 -3.35 -23.46 2.16
CA THR A 10 -4.67 -22.85 2.15
C THR A 10 -4.64 -21.55 2.95
N ARG A 11 -5.51 -20.60 2.60
CA ARG A 11 -5.77 -19.43 3.46
C ARG A 11 -6.46 -19.93 4.73
N SER A 12 -5.83 -19.68 5.87
CA SER A 12 -6.46 -19.94 7.18
C SER A 12 -6.48 -18.68 8.02
N ARG A 13 -7.49 -18.51 8.85
CA ARG A 13 -7.60 -17.40 9.80
C ARG A 13 -6.40 -17.36 10.76
N ALA A 14 -5.93 -18.49 11.23
CA ALA A 14 -4.76 -18.60 12.09
C ALA A 14 -3.49 -17.97 11.46
N ARG A 15 -3.31 -18.07 10.15
CA ARG A 15 -2.18 -17.44 9.45
C ARG A 15 -2.33 -15.92 9.34
N LEU A 16 -3.54 -15.41 9.24
CA LEU A 16 -3.80 -13.97 9.22
C LEU A 16 -3.40 -13.32 10.55
N VAL A 17 -3.67 -13.96 11.66
CA VAL A 17 -3.26 -13.49 13.00
C VAL A 17 -1.74 -13.36 13.13
N THR A 18 -0.97 -14.25 12.50
CA THR A 18 0.51 -14.19 12.53
C THR A 18 1.10 -13.17 11.57
N ALA A 19 0.40 -12.83 10.50
CA ALA A 19 0.86 -11.86 9.49
C ALA A 19 0.49 -10.41 9.82
N GLY A 20 -0.49 -10.22 10.67
CA GLY A 20 -1.04 -8.93 11.06
C GLY A 20 -2.57 -8.97 11.09
N MET A 21 -3.17 -8.19 11.97
CA MET A 21 -4.62 -8.13 12.14
C MET A 21 -5.17 -6.84 11.53
N PRO A 22 -5.92 -6.93 10.42
CA PRO A 22 -6.69 -5.80 9.95
C PRO A 22 -7.93 -5.63 10.83
N PHE A 23 -8.21 -4.39 11.21
CA PHE A 23 -9.44 -4.00 11.91
C PHE A 23 -9.89 -2.62 11.47
N LYS A 24 -11.17 -2.33 11.71
CA LYS A 24 -11.83 -1.14 11.19
C LYS A 24 -11.57 0.07 12.09
N ALA A 25 -11.24 1.19 11.47
CA ALA A 25 -11.27 2.53 12.07
C ALA A 25 -12.44 3.33 11.48
N LYS A 26 -12.65 4.55 11.94
CA LYS A 26 -13.74 5.43 11.51
C LYS A 26 -13.77 5.66 9.99
N ASP A 27 -12.61 5.82 9.38
CA ASP A 27 -12.41 6.25 7.99
C ASP A 27 -11.62 5.26 7.13
N GLY A 28 -11.51 4.00 7.57
CA GLY A 28 -10.82 2.95 6.83
C GLY A 28 -10.36 1.79 7.69
N TYR A 29 -9.26 1.19 7.30
CA TYR A 29 -8.69 0.05 7.99
C TYR A 29 -7.25 0.32 8.41
N VAL A 30 -6.86 -0.28 9.53
CA VAL A 30 -5.49 -0.34 10.02
C VAL A 30 -5.07 -1.79 10.18
N LEU A 31 -3.78 -2.04 10.06
CA LEU A 31 -3.17 -3.34 10.23
C LEU A 31 -2.22 -3.29 11.42
N MET A 32 -2.44 -4.12 12.42
CA MET A 32 -1.56 -4.25 13.57
C MET A 32 -0.69 -5.50 13.43
N ALA A 33 0.63 -5.33 13.51
CA ALA A 33 1.59 -6.42 13.50
C ALA A 33 2.36 -6.49 14.84
N GLY A 34 2.97 -7.64 15.09
CA GLY A 34 3.76 -7.82 16.32
C GLY A 34 2.98 -8.21 17.57
N VAL A 35 1.83 -8.87 17.40
CA VAL A 35 0.85 -9.26 18.45
C VAL A 35 1.37 -10.35 19.42
N ARG A 36 2.68 -10.60 19.48
CA ARG A 36 3.23 -11.72 20.28
C ARG A 36 3.68 -11.34 21.70
N SER A 37 3.67 -10.04 22.04
CA SER A 37 4.09 -9.60 23.36
C SER A 37 2.87 -9.46 24.29
N THR A 38 2.83 -10.28 25.32
CA THR A 38 1.80 -10.22 26.38
C THR A 38 1.76 -8.83 27.04
N GLU A 39 2.90 -8.19 27.24
CA GLU A 39 2.98 -6.85 27.83
C GLU A 39 2.33 -5.79 26.93
N ARG A 40 2.61 -5.84 25.62
CA ARG A 40 2.00 -4.89 24.66
C ARG A 40 0.49 -5.10 24.54
N LEU A 41 0.05 -6.35 24.53
CA LEU A 41 -1.39 -6.65 24.51
C LEU A 41 -2.08 -6.15 25.77
N ARG A 42 -1.46 -6.33 26.95
CA ARG A 42 -1.99 -5.77 28.20
C ARG A 42 -2.08 -4.25 28.12
N ALA A 43 -1.00 -3.57 27.72
CA ALA A 43 -0.99 -2.12 27.55
C ALA A 43 -2.03 -1.65 26.52
N MET A 44 -2.27 -2.41 25.47
CA MET A 44 -3.33 -2.12 24.50
C MET A 44 -4.72 -2.16 25.17
N TRP A 45 -5.05 -3.25 25.89
CA TRP A 45 -6.35 -3.35 26.54
C TRP A 45 -6.58 -2.24 27.57
N GLN A 46 -5.53 -1.87 28.32
CA GLN A 46 -5.58 -0.72 29.23
C GLN A 46 -5.81 0.59 28.49
N LEU A 47 -5.15 0.82 27.35
CA LEU A 47 -5.38 1.98 26.50
C LEU A 47 -6.84 2.04 25.99
N LEU A 48 -7.43 0.90 25.68
CA LEU A 48 -8.80 0.78 25.22
C LEU A 48 -9.83 0.88 26.39
N GLY A 49 -9.39 1.01 27.64
CA GLY A 49 -10.26 1.02 28.82
C GLY A 49 -10.86 -0.35 29.15
N ARG A 50 -10.21 -1.43 28.72
CA ARG A 50 -10.68 -2.82 28.89
C ARG A 50 -9.74 -3.58 29.83
N ASP A 51 -9.63 -3.12 31.07
CA ASP A 51 -8.81 -3.77 32.10
C ASP A 51 -9.26 -5.22 32.36
N ASP A 52 -10.54 -5.52 32.13
CA ASP A 52 -11.10 -6.88 32.19
C ASP A 52 -10.40 -7.82 31.20
N LEU A 53 -10.07 -7.36 29.99
CA LEU A 53 -9.39 -8.14 28.97
C LEU A 53 -7.87 -8.16 29.16
N ALA A 54 -7.32 -7.16 29.82
CA ALA A 54 -5.89 -7.07 30.11
C ALA A 54 -5.40 -8.19 31.06
N GLU A 55 -6.31 -8.77 31.85
CA GLU A 55 -6.01 -9.86 32.79
C GLU A 55 -6.46 -11.25 32.26
N ASP A 56 -7.21 -11.33 31.17
CA ASP A 56 -7.64 -12.60 30.58
C ASP A 56 -6.56 -13.18 29.64
N PRO A 57 -5.98 -14.36 29.97
CA PRO A 57 -4.92 -14.97 29.15
C PRO A 57 -5.28 -15.20 27.68
N ARG A 58 -6.55 -15.39 27.37
CA ARG A 58 -7.03 -15.60 25.98
C ARG A 58 -6.83 -14.35 25.13
N TYR A 59 -6.96 -13.15 25.72
CA TYR A 59 -6.75 -11.87 25.05
C TYR A 59 -5.28 -11.43 25.05
N LEU A 60 -4.40 -12.18 25.70
CA LEU A 60 -2.97 -11.91 25.79
C LEU A 60 -2.13 -12.75 24.81
N GLY A 61 -2.73 -13.23 23.73
CA GLY A 61 -2.03 -13.92 22.65
C GLY A 61 -1.59 -15.35 22.95
N LYS A 62 -2.18 -15.99 23.97
CA LYS A 62 -1.88 -17.37 24.35
C LYS A 62 -2.77 -18.41 23.67
N ASP A 63 -3.79 -17.96 22.97
CA ASP A 63 -4.69 -18.84 22.21
C ASP A 63 -4.17 -19.02 20.79
N PRO A 64 -3.86 -20.24 20.35
CA PRO A 64 -3.49 -20.55 18.98
C PRO A 64 -4.67 -20.54 18.00
N ASP A 65 -5.92 -20.47 18.50
CA ASP A 65 -7.12 -20.51 17.69
C ASP A 65 -7.41 -19.15 17.05
N GLY A 66 -7.25 -19.08 15.72
CA GLY A 66 -7.56 -17.88 14.95
C GLY A 66 -9.03 -17.46 15.02
N ASP A 67 -9.95 -18.38 15.29
CA ASP A 67 -11.38 -18.10 15.39
C ASP A 67 -11.70 -17.28 16.64
N PHE A 68 -11.02 -17.52 17.76
CA PHE A 68 -11.16 -16.68 18.95
C PHE A 68 -10.79 -15.22 18.65
N TYR A 69 -9.68 -15.01 17.96
CA TYR A 69 -9.24 -13.67 17.56
C TYR A 69 -10.28 -12.94 16.70
N PHE A 70 -10.79 -13.60 15.67
CA PHE A 70 -11.77 -12.97 14.77
C PHE A 70 -13.14 -12.74 15.41
N ASN A 71 -13.53 -13.59 16.34
CA ASN A 71 -14.85 -13.51 16.95
C ASN A 71 -14.88 -12.67 18.24
N ASN A 72 -13.74 -12.44 18.89
CA ASN A 72 -13.69 -11.78 20.18
C ASN A 72 -12.67 -10.61 20.21
N VAL A 73 -11.42 -10.84 19.78
CA VAL A 73 -10.36 -9.83 19.92
C VAL A 73 -10.57 -8.67 18.95
N ILE A 74 -10.81 -8.96 17.66
CA ILE A 74 -11.03 -7.91 16.66
C ILE A 74 -12.27 -7.08 16.98
N PRO A 75 -13.44 -7.64 17.28
CA PRO A 75 -14.61 -6.85 17.67
C PRO A 75 -14.37 -5.95 18.87
N ALA A 76 -13.66 -6.43 19.90
CA ALA A 76 -13.34 -5.62 21.06
C ALA A 76 -12.38 -4.45 20.74
N ILE A 77 -11.47 -4.63 19.79
CA ILE A 77 -10.63 -3.52 19.29
C ILE A 77 -11.47 -2.56 18.45
N GLU A 78 -12.34 -3.07 17.59
CA GLU A 78 -13.17 -2.26 16.70
C GLU A 78 -14.21 -1.41 17.47
N GLU A 79 -14.67 -1.88 18.63
CA GLU A 79 -15.55 -1.11 19.51
C GLU A 79 -14.91 0.25 19.88
N TRP A 80 -13.60 0.29 20.07
CA TRP A 80 -12.85 1.50 20.33
C TRP A 80 -12.44 2.22 19.04
N SER A 81 -11.82 1.51 18.09
CA SER A 81 -11.16 2.11 16.94
C SER A 81 -12.11 2.70 15.90
N GLN A 82 -13.35 2.20 15.78
CA GLN A 82 -14.33 2.70 14.82
C GLN A 82 -14.77 4.16 15.06
N HIS A 83 -14.48 4.71 16.22
CA HIS A 83 -14.78 6.10 16.57
C HIS A 83 -13.62 7.06 16.29
N LEU A 84 -12.42 6.54 16.02
CA LEU A 84 -11.20 7.29 15.82
C LEU A 84 -10.73 7.23 14.35
N PRO A 85 -10.15 8.32 13.81
CA PRO A 85 -9.49 8.29 12.52
C PRO A 85 -8.38 7.22 12.49
N LYS A 86 -8.19 6.56 11.33
CA LYS A 86 -7.18 5.50 11.16
C LYS A 86 -5.75 5.92 11.52
N TRP A 87 -5.40 7.19 11.27
CA TRP A 87 -4.10 7.74 11.63
C TRP A 87 -3.91 7.87 13.15
N GLU A 88 -4.94 8.30 13.85
CA GLU A 88 -4.93 8.42 15.31
C GLU A 88 -4.84 7.05 15.97
N VAL A 89 -5.61 6.08 15.50
CA VAL A 89 -5.53 4.67 15.95
C VAL A 89 -4.10 4.14 15.79
N ALA A 90 -3.50 4.33 14.61
CA ALA A 90 -2.14 3.88 14.35
C ALA A 90 -1.11 4.59 15.25
N GLU A 91 -1.25 5.89 15.47
CA GLU A 91 -0.36 6.66 16.34
C GLU A 91 -0.42 6.16 17.80
N GLN A 92 -1.63 6.01 18.34
CA GLN A 92 -1.81 5.56 19.72
C GLN A 92 -1.23 4.17 19.95
N LEU A 93 -1.47 3.22 19.04
CA LEU A 93 -0.93 1.86 19.14
C LEU A 93 0.58 1.79 18.89
N THR A 94 1.12 2.66 18.04
CA THR A 94 2.57 2.78 17.83
C THR A 94 3.29 3.24 19.09
N LYS A 95 2.72 4.17 19.86
CA LYS A 95 3.28 4.67 21.12
C LYS A 95 3.48 3.57 22.17
N ILE A 96 2.67 2.53 22.13
CA ILE A 96 2.81 1.35 23.02
C ILE A 96 3.57 0.20 22.36
N GLY A 97 4.20 0.44 21.22
CA GLY A 97 5.19 -0.44 20.61
C GLY A 97 4.64 -1.44 19.58
N PHE A 98 3.42 -1.27 19.07
CA PHE A 98 2.96 -2.04 17.93
C PHE A 98 3.48 -1.47 16.61
N SER A 99 3.76 -2.37 15.67
CA SER A 99 3.99 -1.96 14.28
C SER A 99 2.65 -1.83 13.56
N MET A 100 2.36 -0.63 13.09
CA MET A 100 1.09 -0.31 12.46
C MET A 100 1.24 -0.09 10.96
N GLY A 101 0.29 -0.61 10.20
CA GLY A 101 0.06 -0.28 8.80
C GLY A 101 -1.29 0.41 8.64
N ILE A 102 -1.41 1.32 7.71
CA ILE A 102 -2.64 2.04 7.41
C ILE A 102 -3.06 1.71 5.99
N ALA A 103 -4.30 1.26 5.81
CA ALA A 103 -4.86 1.11 4.47
C ALA A 103 -5.13 2.51 3.89
N GLN A 104 -4.29 2.91 2.94
CA GLN A 104 -4.36 4.21 2.30
C GLN A 104 -5.19 4.16 1.02
N THR A 105 -6.02 5.16 0.81
CA THR A 105 -6.66 5.44 -0.47
C THR A 105 -5.69 6.18 -1.40
N ILE A 106 -6.02 6.31 -2.68
CA ILE A 106 -5.24 7.13 -3.61
C ILE A 106 -5.17 8.59 -3.14
N SER A 107 -6.26 9.11 -2.58
CA SER A 107 -6.28 10.46 -2.00
C SER A 107 -5.33 10.61 -0.79
N ASP A 108 -5.24 9.57 0.06
CA ASP A 108 -4.28 9.57 1.17
C ASP A 108 -2.82 9.56 0.66
N LEU A 109 -2.56 8.80 -0.40
CA LEU A 109 -1.22 8.73 -1.02
C LEU A 109 -0.83 10.06 -1.64
N ASP A 110 -1.74 10.73 -2.34
CA ASP A 110 -1.49 12.03 -2.97
C ASP A 110 -1.11 13.11 -1.94
N GLN A 111 -1.65 13.02 -0.73
CA GLN A 111 -1.38 13.93 0.38
C GLN A 111 -0.35 13.39 1.39
N CYS A 112 0.34 12.29 1.08
CA CYS A 112 1.23 11.61 2.02
C CYS A 112 2.53 12.41 2.23
N PRO A 113 2.81 12.94 3.45
CA PRO A 113 4.02 13.72 3.72
C PRO A 113 5.31 12.91 3.50
N HIS A 114 5.25 11.59 3.68
CA HIS A 114 6.40 10.72 3.45
C HIS A 114 6.74 10.60 1.95
N LEU A 115 5.72 10.44 1.09
CA LEU A 115 5.93 10.39 -0.36
C LEU A 115 6.39 11.74 -0.89
N GLU A 116 5.88 12.83 -0.34
CA GLU A 116 6.33 14.19 -0.67
C GLU A 116 7.79 14.41 -0.28
N ALA A 117 8.16 14.09 0.96
CA ALA A 117 9.54 14.21 1.44
C ALA A 117 10.54 13.36 0.65
N ARG A 118 10.08 12.25 0.07
CA ARG A 118 10.86 11.40 -0.82
C ARG A 118 10.83 11.83 -2.28
N GLN A 119 10.15 12.93 -2.60
CA GLN A 119 9.99 13.43 -3.97
C GLN A 119 9.47 12.36 -4.94
N MET A 120 8.45 11.61 -4.48
CA MET A 120 7.88 10.48 -5.25
C MET A 120 6.92 10.91 -6.35
N PHE A 121 6.64 12.19 -6.45
CA PHE A 121 5.75 12.74 -7.46
C PHE A 121 6.48 13.63 -8.45
N LEU A 122 6.04 13.59 -9.70
CA LEU A 122 6.46 14.47 -10.78
C LEU A 122 5.26 15.28 -11.26
N GLU A 123 5.46 16.58 -11.43
CA GLU A 123 4.51 17.44 -12.13
C GLU A 123 4.85 17.40 -13.63
N THR A 124 3.91 16.97 -14.45
CA THR A 124 4.09 16.80 -15.89
C THR A 124 3.03 17.62 -16.61
N ASP A 125 3.43 18.34 -17.66
CA ASP A 125 2.50 19.01 -18.54
C ASP A 125 1.89 17.99 -19.51
N ASP A 126 0.58 18.09 -19.75
CA ASP A 126 -0.12 17.29 -20.75
C ASP A 126 -0.01 17.98 -22.12
N THR A 127 0.21 17.19 -23.17
CA THR A 127 0.19 17.67 -24.57
C THR A 127 -1.13 18.34 -24.97
N LEU A 128 -2.21 18.05 -24.26
CA LEU A 128 -3.53 18.66 -24.48
C LEU A 128 -3.75 19.94 -23.67
N GLY A 129 -2.71 20.47 -23.03
CA GLY A 129 -2.74 21.74 -22.30
C GLY A 129 -3.18 21.64 -20.84
N GLY A 130 -3.19 20.45 -20.28
CA GLY A 130 -3.41 20.18 -18.87
C GLY A 130 -2.11 20.04 -18.09
N ARG A 131 -2.24 19.78 -16.80
CA ARG A 131 -1.16 19.43 -15.90
C ARG A 131 -1.60 18.28 -15.02
N PHE A 132 -0.75 17.27 -14.83
CA PHE A 132 -1.05 16.16 -13.96
C PHE A 132 0.15 15.75 -13.11
N ARG A 133 -0.14 15.08 -12.03
CA ARG A 133 0.85 14.57 -11.08
C ARG A 133 0.99 13.07 -11.27
N SER A 134 2.20 12.63 -11.62
CA SER A 134 2.54 11.22 -11.83
C SER A 134 3.49 10.71 -10.75
N LEU A 135 3.58 9.38 -10.61
CA LEU A 135 4.52 8.75 -9.71
C LEU A 135 5.90 8.62 -10.35
N LYS A 136 6.91 9.00 -9.60
CA LYS A 136 8.33 8.75 -9.93
C LYS A 136 8.70 7.31 -9.58
N THR A 137 9.74 6.79 -10.24
CA THR A 137 10.35 5.51 -9.82
C THR A 137 10.89 5.60 -8.39
N PRO A 138 10.66 4.59 -7.54
CA PRO A 138 11.25 4.54 -6.20
C PRO A 138 12.72 4.11 -6.21
N ILE A 139 13.29 3.79 -7.39
CA ILE A 139 14.66 3.32 -7.54
C ILE A 139 15.56 4.53 -7.68
N HIS A 140 16.49 4.69 -6.74
CA HIS A 140 17.53 5.71 -6.78
C HIS A 140 18.87 5.02 -7.08
N LEU A 141 19.53 5.41 -8.18
CA LEU A 141 20.82 4.89 -8.57
C LEU A 141 21.89 5.95 -8.33
N THR A 142 22.93 5.59 -7.57
CA THR A 142 24.06 6.48 -7.34
C THR A 142 24.82 6.73 -8.65
N GLY A 143 25.06 7.99 -8.99
CA GLY A 143 25.75 8.38 -10.21
C GLY A 143 24.89 8.45 -11.47
N CYS A 144 23.59 8.25 -11.35
CA CYS A 144 22.63 8.53 -12.41
C CYS A 144 21.90 9.85 -12.12
N GLU A 145 21.57 10.57 -13.17
CA GLU A 145 20.67 11.75 -13.04
C GLU A 145 19.27 11.30 -12.62
N ASP A 146 18.59 12.15 -11.88
CA ASP A 146 17.20 11.93 -11.49
C ASP A 146 16.31 11.89 -12.73
N PHE A 147 15.29 11.04 -12.68
CA PHE A 147 14.32 10.90 -13.75
C PHE A 147 13.57 12.23 -13.98
N ALA A 148 13.70 12.78 -15.18
CA ALA A 148 12.91 13.95 -15.60
C ALA A 148 11.48 13.53 -15.98
N ALA A 149 10.53 14.41 -15.76
CA ALA A 149 9.17 14.25 -16.26
C ALA A 149 9.11 14.75 -17.69
N ASP A 150 9.00 13.84 -18.64
CA ASP A 150 8.74 14.22 -20.05
C ASP A 150 7.23 14.29 -20.30
N THR A 151 6.83 15.20 -21.16
CA THR A 151 5.45 15.30 -21.62
C THR A 151 5.09 14.03 -22.40
N PRO A 152 3.97 13.36 -22.10
CA PRO A 152 3.55 12.18 -22.87
C PRO A 152 3.37 12.52 -24.35
N PRO A 153 3.89 11.68 -25.27
CA PRO A 153 3.78 11.96 -26.68
C PRO A 153 2.32 11.78 -27.18
N LEU A 154 1.96 12.54 -28.18
CA LEU A 154 0.73 12.30 -28.94
C LEU A 154 0.83 11.01 -29.76
N LEU A 155 -0.33 10.45 -30.12
CA LEU A 155 -0.37 9.28 -30.99
C LEU A 155 0.30 9.57 -32.32
N GLY A 156 1.32 8.79 -32.68
CA GLY A 156 2.07 8.95 -33.92
C GLY A 156 3.14 10.05 -33.92
N GLU A 157 3.30 10.83 -32.85
CA GLU A 157 4.26 11.95 -32.78
C GLU A 157 5.69 11.52 -33.13
N ASN A 158 6.09 10.33 -32.73
CA ASN A 158 7.44 9.82 -32.95
C ASN A 158 7.54 8.85 -34.16
N ASN A 159 6.50 8.73 -34.99
CA ASN A 159 6.50 7.79 -36.11
C ASN A 159 7.68 8.01 -37.07
N ALA A 160 7.95 9.25 -37.46
CA ALA A 160 9.05 9.57 -38.37
C ALA A 160 10.43 9.23 -37.74
N GLU A 161 10.64 9.57 -36.48
CA GLU A 161 11.87 9.27 -35.78
C GLU A 161 12.10 7.76 -35.65
N ILE A 162 11.10 7.02 -35.18
CA ILE A 162 11.25 5.59 -34.90
C ILE A 162 11.26 4.77 -36.19
N LEU A 163 10.30 5.01 -37.08
CA LEU A 163 10.14 4.16 -38.26
C LEU A 163 11.16 4.47 -39.36
N CYS A 164 11.53 5.73 -39.56
CA CYS A 164 12.56 6.06 -40.53
C CYS A 164 13.98 5.93 -39.95
N SER A 165 14.25 6.50 -38.77
CA SER A 165 15.64 6.54 -38.24
C SER A 165 16.09 5.19 -37.67
N LEU A 166 15.21 4.45 -36.99
CA LEU A 166 15.53 3.16 -36.39
C LEU A 166 15.00 1.98 -37.23
N GLY A 167 13.80 2.11 -37.81
CA GLY A 167 13.17 1.08 -38.62
C GLY A 167 13.67 1.01 -40.07
N GLY A 168 14.36 2.07 -40.57
CA GLY A 168 14.96 2.13 -41.88
C GLY A 168 13.97 2.38 -43.01
N LEU A 169 12.73 2.82 -42.73
CA LEU A 169 11.76 3.22 -43.74
C LEU A 169 12.17 4.54 -44.38
N THR A 170 11.86 4.70 -45.66
CA THR A 170 11.93 5.99 -46.33
C THR A 170 10.73 6.86 -45.95
N ALA A 171 10.83 8.17 -46.13
CA ALA A 171 9.72 9.08 -45.93
C ALA A 171 8.49 8.78 -46.79
N GLU A 172 8.74 8.30 -48.02
CA GLU A 172 7.69 7.88 -48.97
C GLU A 172 6.96 6.64 -48.47
N GLU A 173 7.68 5.66 -47.93
CA GLU A 173 7.09 4.45 -47.35
C GLU A 173 6.26 4.77 -46.08
N LEU A 174 6.75 5.65 -45.24
CA LEU A 174 6.00 6.13 -44.08
C LEU A 174 4.69 6.81 -44.51
N ALA A 175 4.77 7.73 -45.48
CA ALA A 175 3.57 8.42 -45.98
C ALA A 175 2.52 7.44 -46.60
N GLN A 176 2.96 6.35 -47.22
CA GLN A 176 2.06 5.30 -47.72
C GLN A 176 1.37 4.56 -46.57
N LEU A 177 2.10 4.26 -45.46
CA LEU A 177 1.55 3.60 -44.28
C LEU A 177 0.54 4.50 -43.55
N GLU A 178 0.85 5.80 -43.45
CA GLU A 178 -0.07 6.79 -42.87
C GLU A 178 -1.35 6.93 -43.72
N ALA A 179 -1.21 7.00 -45.03
CA ALA A 179 -2.36 7.07 -45.93
C ALA A 179 -3.22 5.79 -45.90
N ALA A 180 -2.62 4.65 -45.57
CA ALA A 180 -3.32 3.39 -45.37
C ALA A 180 -3.92 3.23 -43.96
N GLY A 181 -3.67 4.14 -43.05
CA GLY A 181 -4.08 4.05 -41.65
C GLY A 181 -3.42 2.90 -40.89
N ALA A 182 -2.22 2.51 -41.29
CA ALA A 182 -1.45 1.43 -40.66
C ALA A 182 -0.57 1.95 -39.50
N VAL A 183 -0.29 3.23 -39.49
CA VAL A 183 0.49 3.95 -38.45
C VAL A 183 -0.11 5.33 -38.22
#